data_b7fa0715b4aa18abbd69b02b6d16385c
#
_entry.id   b7fa0715b4aa18abbd69b02b6d16385c
#
_cell.length_a   1.000
_cell.length_b   1.000
_cell.length_c   1.000
_cell.angle_alpha   90.00
_cell.angle_beta   90.00
_cell.angle_gamma   90.00
#
_symmetry.space_group_name_H-M   'P 1'
#
loop_
_entity.id
_entity.type
_entity.pdbx_description
1 polymer ?
#
loop_
_entity_poly.entity_id
_entity_poly.type
_entity_poly.pdbx_seq_one_letter_code
_entity_poly.pdbx_strand_id
1 'polypeptide(L)'
;MLNRIIEAFREAYGTAPDYVVRSPGRVNLIGEHTDYNEGFVFPMGIVYDQWLALRKNGRDEVRWYSRDVDSKDAFSIRDFSKKKRSWIQFPQGVAWALREQGYPLAGFDGYSMGTIPIGSGLSSSAALDLVSCAAFSRAAGFDWDPVAMAKVSKACDNRWIGLNNGIMDQLISAIAEEGKATLIDCRDLSTETFSLPGETVIVILNTNVRHSLVGSEYNDRHAECLRGAEAFGLASLRDLSLERFEAEAPALDPVVRRRVRHVLSENLRTLEAAKAMAANQPERLGLLMNESHESLRVDFEVSCAELDIMSEEARRQLGCYGARMTGGGFGGSVVALVRADTAGEMMAGAAAGYQARTGIQPTVFATQPCKGTSFELN
;
A
#
# COMPACT_ATOMS: atom_id res chain seq x y z
N MET A 1 -15.24 8.29 13.79
CA MET A 1 -14.14 9.17 13.34
C MET A 1 -14.66 10.50 12.81
N LEU A 2 -15.74 10.54 12.01
CA LEU A 2 -16.29 11.74 11.37
C LEU A 2 -16.52 12.90 12.37
N ASN A 3 -17.29 12.70 13.43
CA ASN A 3 -17.56 13.77 14.41
C ASN A 3 -16.28 14.28 15.09
N ARG A 4 -15.34 13.38 15.36
CA ARG A 4 -14.06 13.73 16.01
C ARG A 4 -13.19 14.65 15.14
N ILE A 5 -13.12 14.40 13.83
CA ILE A 5 -12.32 15.27 12.95
C ILE A 5 -13.00 16.63 12.72
N ILE A 6 -14.34 16.67 12.67
CA ILE A 6 -15.11 17.94 12.57
C ILE A 6 -14.88 18.81 13.80
N GLU A 7 -14.93 18.22 15.00
CA GLU A 7 -14.64 18.94 16.25
C GLU A 7 -13.21 19.47 16.30
N ALA A 8 -12.24 18.62 15.98
CA ALA A 8 -10.83 18.99 15.95
C ALA A 8 -10.53 20.10 14.91
N PHE A 9 -11.19 20.06 13.75
CA PHE A 9 -11.11 21.16 12.79
C PHE A 9 -11.67 22.47 13.35
N ARG A 10 -12.84 22.42 14.04
CA ARG A 10 -13.43 23.61 14.67
C ARG A 10 -12.52 24.20 15.76
N GLU A 11 -11.89 23.37 16.56
CA GLU A 11 -10.92 23.82 17.56
C GLU A 11 -9.69 24.48 16.91
N ALA A 12 -9.20 23.91 15.81
CA ALA A 12 -8.00 24.41 15.14
C ALA A 12 -8.22 25.72 14.35
N TYR A 13 -9.42 25.91 13.78
CA TYR A 13 -9.71 27.00 12.84
C TYR A 13 -10.88 27.92 13.24
N GLY A 14 -11.58 27.64 14.36
CA GLY A 14 -12.70 28.44 14.87
C GLY A 14 -13.98 28.37 14.04
N THR A 15 -14.09 27.42 13.09
CA THR A 15 -15.23 27.28 12.17
C THR A 15 -15.41 25.82 11.74
N ALA A 16 -16.59 25.48 11.21
CA ALA A 16 -16.84 24.14 10.67
C ALA A 16 -16.08 23.92 9.36
N PRO A 17 -15.67 22.68 9.03
CA PRO A 17 -15.18 22.33 7.71
C PRO A 17 -16.33 22.36 6.69
N ASP A 18 -16.00 22.61 5.41
CA ASP A 18 -16.94 22.48 4.30
C ASP A 18 -17.05 21.02 3.86
N TYR A 19 -15.97 20.27 3.93
CA TYR A 19 -15.88 18.89 3.46
C TYR A 19 -15.06 18.03 4.41
N VAL A 20 -15.35 16.72 4.40
CA VAL A 20 -14.52 15.69 5.05
C VAL A 20 -14.30 14.57 4.05
N VAL A 21 -13.05 14.20 3.84
CA VAL A 21 -12.63 13.12 2.95
C VAL A 21 -11.85 12.06 3.71
N ARG A 22 -11.90 10.83 3.24
CA ARG A 22 -11.25 9.67 3.86
C ARG A 22 -10.58 8.82 2.79
N SER A 23 -9.41 8.26 3.08
CA SER A 23 -8.75 7.24 2.27
C SER A 23 -8.18 6.13 3.16
N PRO A 24 -8.40 4.85 2.83
CA PRO A 24 -7.87 3.74 3.61
C PRO A 24 -6.39 3.51 3.31
N GLY A 25 -5.70 2.90 4.27
CA GLY A 25 -4.50 2.14 3.99
C GLY A 25 -4.84 0.86 3.23
N ARG A 26 -3.81 0.12 2.85
CA ARG A 26 -3.97 -1.15 2.14
C ARG A 26 -3.07 -2.24 2.72
N VAL A 27 -3.46 -3.47 2.45
CA VAL A 27 -2.58 -4.64 2.53
C VAL A 27 -2.61 -5.39 1.20
N ASN A 28 -1.49 -5.96 0.79
CA ASN A 28 -1.44 -6.83 -0.36
C ASN A 28 -1.42 -8.29 0.10
N LEU A 29 -2.40 -9.08 -0.34
CA LEU A 29 -2.50 -10.49 0.05
C LEU A 29 -1.42 -11.34 -0.63
N ILE A 30 -1.14 -11.05 -1.92
CA ILE A 30 -0.11 -11.71 -2.74
C ILE A 30 0.16 -10.86 -4.00
N GLY A 31 1.33 -11.08 -4.64
CA GLY A 31 1.75 -10.28 -5.80
C GLY A 31 2.65 -9.12 -5.39
N GLU A 32 3.63 -9.34 -4.50
CA GLU A 32 4.59 -8.30 -4.13
C GLU A 32 5.68 -8.11 -5.18
N HIS A 33 6.07 -6.86 -5.39
CA HIS A 33 7.12 -6.44 -6.33
C HIS A 33 6.84 -6.77 -7.80
N THR A 34 5.58 -6.99 -8.14
CA THR A 34 5.14 -7.26 -9.52
C THR A 34 4.52 -6.03 -10.21
N ASP A 35 4.03 -5.05 -9.46
CA ASP A 35 3.30 -3.88 -9.96
C ASP A 35 4.15 -2.96 -10.86
N TYR A 36 5.40 -2.73 -10.53
CA TYR A 36 6.35 -1.98 -11.38
C TYR A 36 6.96 -2.83 -12.50
N ASN A 37 6.64 -4.14 -12.55
CA ASN A 37 6.93 -5.08 -13.62
C ASN A 37 5.71 -5.35 -14.53
N GLU A 38 4.69 -4.49 -14.48
CA GLU A 38 3.41 -4.65 -15.18
C GLU A 38 2.70 -5.98 -14.86
N GLY A 39 2.95 -6.53 -13.67
CA GLY A 39 2.43 -7.80 -13.21
C GLY A 39 1.06 -7.69 -12.54
N PHE A 40 0.68 -8.78 -11.86
CA PHE A 40 -0.55 -8.88 -11.10
C PHE A 40 -0.31 -8.66 -9.62
N VAL A 41 -1.25 -7.97 -8.96
CA VAL A 41 -1.29 -7.78 -7.50
C VAL A 41 -2.69 -8.08 -6.98
N PHE A 42 -2.81 -8.45 -5.69
CA PHE A 42 -4.10 -8.81 -5.10
C PHE A 42 -4.31 -8.13 -3.74
N PRO A 43 -4.40 -6.80 -3.73
CA PRO A 43 -4.58 -6.03 -2.51
C PRO A 43 -6.05 -5.89 -2.07
N MET A 44 -6.20 -5.34 -0.85
CA MET A 44 -7.48 -4.85 -0.33
C MET A 44 -7.27 -3.58 0.51
N GLY A 45 -8.28 -2.72 0.58
CA GLY A 45 -8.33 -1.63 1.56
C GLY A 45 -8.51 -2.18 2.97
N ILE A 46 -7.95 -1.51 3.99
CA ILE A 46 -8.06 -1.90 5.40
C ILE A 46 -8.85 -0.86 6.21
N VAL A 47 -9.36 -1.27 7.37
CA VAL A 47 -10.16 -0.38 8.24
C VAL A 47 -9.38 0.79 8.86
N TYR A 48 -8.07 0.81 8.73
CA TYR A 48 -7.21 1.91 9.14
C TYR A 48 -7.06 2.90 8.00
N ASP A 49 -7.20 4.17 8.29
CA ASP A 49 -7.41 5.22 7.29
C ASP A 49 -6.77 6.55 7.65
N GLN A 50 -6.68 7.41 6.65
CA GLN A 50 -6.35 8.82 6.75
C GLN A 50 -7.60 9.66 6.50
N TRP A 51 -7.86 10.63 7.36
CA TRP A 51 -8.98 11.57 7.30
C TRP A 51 -8.48 12.99 7.12
N LEU A 52 -9.21 13.77 6.34
CA LEU A 52 -8.95 15.18 6.16
C LEU A 52 -10.27 15.96 6.17
N ALA A 53 -10.41 16.87 7.13
CA ALA A 53 -11.42 17.91 7.12
C ALA A 53 -10.84 19.16 6.46
N LEU A 54 -11.59 19.82 5.60
CA LEU A 54 -11.10 20.99 4.87
C LEU A 54 -12.18 22.05 4.69
N ARG A 55 -11.71 23.30 4.53
CA ARG A 55 -12.54 24.45 4.21
C ARG A 55 -11.84 25.32 3.16
N LYS A 56 -12.56 25.75 2.13
CA LYS A 56 -12.06 26.70 1.13
C LYS A 56 -11.66 28.00 1.83
N ASN A 57 -10.48 28.52 1.56
CA ASN A 57 -9.97 29.73 2.24
C ASN A 57 -9.86 30.95 1.32
N GLY A 58 -10.19 30.80 0.01
CA GLY A 58 -10.15 31.88 -0.98
C GLY A 58 -8.75 32.43 -1.28
N ARG A 59 -7.69 31.68 -0.93
CA ARG A 59 -6.28 32.05 -1.11
C ARG A 59 -5.60 31.12 -2.10
N ASP A 60 -4.43 31.53 -2.59
CA ASP A 60 -3.54 30.68 -3.40
C ASP A 60 -2.58 29.85 -2.51
N GLU A 61 -3.06 29.41 -1.37
CA GLU A 61 -2.28 28.73 -0.35
C GLU A 61 -3.10 27.61 0.30
N VAL A 62 -2.46 26.46 0.52
CA VAL A 62 -2.95 25.40 1.40
C VAL A 62 -2.28 25.57 2.75
N ARG A 63 -3.08 25.65 3.82
CA ARG A 63 -2.61 25.64 5.22
C ARG A 63 -3.12 24.37 5.86
N TRP A 64 -2.23 23.54 6.37
CA TRP A 64 -2.59 22.21 6.84
C TRP A 64 -1.97 21.90 8.20
N TYR A 65 -2.79 21.43 9.12
CA TYR A 65 -2.35 20.84 10.36
C TYR A 65 -2.50 19.32 10.31
N SER A 66 -1.40 18.61 10.47
CA SER A 66 -1.38 17.16 10.62
C SER A 66 -1.25 16.80 12.10
N ARG A 67 -2.27 16.16 12.66
CA ARG A 67 -2.26 15.66 14.03
C ARG A 67 -1.25 14.52 14.21
N ASP A 68 -1.05 13.72 13.18
CA ASP A 68 -0.22 12.49 13.25
C ASP A 68 1.25 12.80 13.54
N VAL A 69 1.70 13.99 13.14
CA VAL A 69 3.04 14.51 13.37
C VAL A 69 3.05 15.81 14.19
N ASP A 70 1.89 16.20 14.73
CA ASP A 70 1.66 17.43 15.52
C ASP A 70 2.32 18.67 14.90
N SER A 71 2.05 18.93 13.62
CA SER A 71 2.71 19.97 12.85
C SER A 71 1.75 20.73 11.94
N LYS A 72 1.90 22.07 11.93
CA LYS A 72 1.28 22.96 10.94
C LYS A 72 2.29 23.34 9.89
N ASP A 73 1.89 23.28 8.63
CA ASP A 73 2.69 23.79 7.52
C ASP A 73 1.78 24.38 6.44
N ALA A 74 2.36 25.09 5.48
CA ALA A 74 1.64 25.71 4.38
C ALA A 74 2.48 25.73 3.11
N PHE A 75 1.82 25.71 1.95
CA PHE A 75 2.49 25.86 0.66
C PHE A 75 1.59 26.63 -0.34
N SER A 76 2.24 27.33 -1.27
CA SER A 76 1.57 28.02 -2.36
C SER A 76 1.14 27.00 -3.44
N ILE A 77 -0.07 27.18 -4.00
CA ILE A 77 -0.53 26.43 -5.17
C ILE A 77 -0.08 27.06 -6.50
N ARG A 78 0.62 28.19 -6.44
CA ARG A 78 1.23 28.86 -7.62
C ARG A 78 2.71 28.59 -7.75
N ASP A 79 3.42 28.46 -6.63
CA ASP A 79 4.86 28.22 -6.58
C ASP A 79 5.15 26.89 -5.85
N PHE A 80 5.76 25.93 -6.58
CA PHE A 80 6.09 24.61 -6.10
C PHE A 80 7.59 24.46 -5.81
N SER A 81 8.19 25.40 -5.12
CA SER A 81 9.55 25.21 -4.61
C SER A 81 9.57 24.11 -3.53
N LYS A 82 10.41 23.08 -3.73
CA LYS A 82 10.55 21.99 -2.76
C LYS A 82 11.12 22.53 -1.46
N LYS A 83 10.38 22.41 -0.37
CA LYS A 83 10.88 22.62 0.99
C LYS A 83 11.78 21.44 1.41
N LYS A 84 12.54 21.61 2.51
CA LYS A 84 13.31 20.49 3.12
C LYS A 84 12.37 19.31 3.40
N ARG A 85 12.89 18.09 3.43
CA ARG A 85 12.14 16.85 3.70
C ARG A 85 11.19 17.02 4.90
N SER A 86 9.88 17.07 4.62
CA SER A 86 8.79 17.27 5.56
C SER A 86 7.56 16.51 5.04
N TRP A 87 6.64 16.16 5.91
CA TRP A 87 5.38 15.49 5.56
C TRP A 87 4.55 16.28 4.53
N ILE A 88 4.64 17.61 4.56
CA ILE A 88 3.89 18.50 3.65
C ILE A 88 4.31 18.33 2.17
N GLN A 89 5.44 17.69 1.90
CA GLN A 89 5.87 17.41 0.53
C GLN A 89 4.91 16.48 -0.22
N PHE A 90 4.20 15.59 0.48
CA PHE A 90 3.20 14.72 -0.14
C PHE A 90 2.00 15.55 -0.66
N PRO A 91 1.26 16.32 0.15
CA PRO A 91 0.20 17.20 -0.37
C PRO A 91 0.69 18.22 -1.41
N GLN A 92 1.90 18.76 -1.24
CA GLN A 92 2.50 19.67 -2.20
C GLN A 92 2.81 18.98 -3.54
N GLY A 93 3.33 17.76 -3.50
CA GLY A 93 3.60 16.94 -4.68
C GLY A 93 2.33 16.54 -5.42
N VAL A 94 1.25 16.24 -4.69
CA VAL A 94 -0.07 15.99 -5.27
C VAL A 94 -0.58 17.25 -5.99
N ALA A 95 -0.49 18.42 -5.37
CA ALA A 95 -0.89 19.68 -6.01
C ALA A 95 -0.07 19.96 -7.28
N TRP A 96 1.24 19.72 -7.23
CA TRP A 96 2.12 19.81 -8.39
C TRP A 96 1.69 18.82 -9.49
N ALA A 97 1.44 17.54 -9.17
CA ALA A 97 1.05 16.53 -10.13
C ALA A 97 -0.32 16.79 -10.76
N LEU A 98 -1.29 17.29 -9.97
CA LEU A 98 -2.60 17.75 -10.48
C LEU A 98 -2.43 18.87 -11.50
N ARG A 99 -1.63 19.90 -11.19
CA ARG A 99 -1.37 21.02 -12.10
C ARG A 99 -0.70 20.55 -13.41
N GLU A 100 0.28 19.66 -13.33
CA GLU A 100 0.96 19.11 -14.52
C GLU A 100 -0.01 18.36 -15.44
N GLN A 101 -1.09 17.80 -14.88
CA GLN A 101 -2.14 17.11 -15.64
C GLN A 101 -3.32 18.02 -16.00
N GLY A 102 -3.22 19.34 -15.75
CA GLY A 102 -4.21 20.33 -16.16
C GLY A 102 -5.41 20.49 -15.23
N TYR A 103 -5.40 19.89 -14.04
CA TYR A 103 -6.46 20.07 -13.05
C TYR A 103 -6.39 21.46 -12.41
N PRO A 104 -7.54 22.11 -12.15
CA PRO A 104 -7.58 23.37 -11.41
C PRO A 104 -7.18 23.13 -9.95
N LEU A 105 -6.58 24.16 -9.34
CA LEU A 105 -6.24 24.14 -7.92
C LEU A 105 -6.92 25.30 -7.19
N ALA A 106 -7.33 25.08 -5.96
CA ALA A 106 -7.81 26.11 -5.04
C ALA A 106 -7.24 25.87 -3.65
N GLY A 107 -6.93 26.97 -2.93
CA GLY A 107 -6.41 26.89 -1.57
C GLY A 107 -7.49 26.52 -0.55
N PHE A 108 -7.07 25.86 0.51
CA PHE A 108 -7.92 25.46 1.62
C PHE A 108 -7.17 25.42 2.95
N ASP A 109 -7.90 25.46 4.04
CA ASP A 109 -7.43 25.12 5.36
C ASP A 109 -7.78 23.65 5.62
N GLY A 110 -6.81 22.84 6.02
CA GLY A 110 -6.95 21.41 6.22
C GLY A 110 -6.52 20.95 7.63
N TYR A 111 -7.25 19.99 8.19
CA TYR A 111 -6.89 19.29 9.41
C TYR A 111 -6.94 17.79 9.14
N SER A 112 -5.83 17.10 9.31
CA SER A 112 -5.77 15.65 9.11
C SER A 112 -5.48 14.86 10.38
N MET A 113 -6.03 13.65 10.44
CA MET A 113 -5.72 12.63 11.42
C MET A 113 -5.86 11.25 10.81
N GLY A 114 -4.92 10.35 11.14
CA GLY A 114 -4.90 8.98 10.67
C GLY A 114 -5.01 7.96 11.79
N THR A 115 -5.35 6.74 11.39
CA THR A 115 -5.29 5.55 12.24
C THR A 115 -4.27 4.55 11.72
N ILE A 116 -3.75 4.73 10.50
CA ILE A 116 -2.73 3.86 9.91
C ILE A 116 -1.42 4.00 10.70
N PRO A 117 -0.88 2.92 11.28
CA PRO A 117 0.40 2.99 11.97
C PRO A 117 1.50 3.45 11.03
N ILE A 118 2.17 4.56 11.36
CA ILE A 118 3.21 5.14 10.49
C ILE A 118 4.37 4.14 10.34
N GLY A 119 4.73 3.82 9.07
CA GLY A 119 5.85 2.93 8.71
C GLY A 119 5.63 1.45 8.98
N SER A 120 4.38 1.04 9.10
CA SER A 120 3.99 -0.37 9.18
C SER A 120 3.99 -1.09 7.81
N GLY A 121 4.29 -0.41 6.70
CA GLY A 121 4.15 -0.97 5.35
C GLY A 121 2.71 -1.02 4.84
N LEU A 122 1.76 -0.29 5.47
CA LEU A 122 0.33 -0.30 5.14
C LEU A 122 -0.12 0.92 4.31
N SER A 123 0.81 1.56 3.58
CA SER A 123 0.58 2.66 2.62
C SER A 123 -0.08 3.92 3.20
N SER A 124 0.44 4.39 4.35
CA SER A 124 0.01 5.68 4.89
C SER A 124 0.31 6.86 3.95
N SER A 125 1.35 6.79 3.13
CA SER A 125 1.69 7.82 2.12
C SER A 125 0.64 7.88 1.01
N ALA A 126 0.27 6.74 0.41
CA ALA A 126 -0.76 6.70 -0.62
C ALA A 126 -2.12 7.17 -0.10
N ALA A 127 -2.48 6.81 1.15
CA ALA A 127 -3.69 7.31 1.79
C ALA A 127 -3.66 8.84 1.97
N LEU A 128 -2.50 9.42 2.36
CA LEU A 128 -2.32 10.87 2.48
C LEU A 128 -2.40 11.58 1.12
N ASP A 129 -1.80 10.99 0.08
CA ASP A 129 -1.88 11.52 -1.28
C ASP A 129 -3.32 11.54 -1.78
N LEU A 130 -4.08 10.44 -1.56
CA LEU A 130 -5.45 10.34 -2.06
C LEU A 130 -6.42 11.24 -1.30
N VAL A 131 -6.28 11.43 0.02
CA VAL A 131 -7.09 12.47 0.71
C VAL A 131 -6.71 13.87 0.21
N SER A 132 -5.45 14.09 -0.20
CA SER A 132 -5.01 15.36 -0.83
C SER A 132 -5.66 15.55 -2.20
N CYS A 133 -5.67 14.52 -3.07
CA CYS A 133 -6.38 14.54 -4.35
C CYS A 133 -7.88 14.85 -4.14
N ALA A 134 -8.53 14.16 -3.19
CA ALA A 134 -9.94 14.35 -2.87
C ALA A 134 -10.23 15.77 -2.33
N ALA A 135 -9.32 16.30 -1.50
CA ALA A 135 -9.42 17.66 -1.00
C ALA A 135 -9.34 18.69 -2.14
N PHE A 136 -8.39 18.55 -3.05
CA PHE A 136 -8.30 19.44 -4.22
C PHE A 136 -9.51 19.32 -5.14
N SER A 137 -10.05 18.10 -5.36
CA SER A 137 -11.29 17.90 -6.11
C SER A 137 -12.43 18.72 -5.52
N ARG A 138 -12.63 18.68 -4.19
CA ARG A 138 -13.67 19.48 -3.52
C ARG A 138 -13.38 20.97 -3.47
N ALA A 139 -12.13 21.35 -3.20
CA ALA A 139 -11.74 22.75 -3.12
C ALA A 139 -11.86 23.46 -4.48
N ALA A 140 -11.38 22.83 -5.56
CA ALA A 140 -11.35 23.40 -6.90
C ALA A 140 -12.59 23.07 -7.75
N GLY A 141 -13.41 22.05 -7.36
CA GLY A 141 -14.68 21.72 -8.01
C GLY A 141 -14.52 20.91 -9.29
N PHE A 142 -13.57 19.99 -9.36
CA PHE A 142 -13.47 19.03 -10.47
C PHE A 142 -13.98 17.63 -10.04
N ASP A 143 -14.42 16.84 -11.03
CA ASP A 143 -14.98 15.51 -10.79
C ASP A 143 -13.92 14.53 -10.30
N TRP A 144 -14.33 13.64 -9.38
CA TRP A 144 -13.49 12.59 -8.85
C TRP A 144 -13.47 11.39 -9.79
N ASP A 145 -12.31 11.09 -10.35
CA ASP A 145 -12.01 9.81 -11.03
C ASP A 145 -10.95 9.07 -10.22
N PRO A 146 -11.28 7.95 -9.56
CA PRO A 146 -10.35 7.24 -8.67
C PRO A 146 -9.11 6.73 -9.39
N VAL A 147 -9.23 6.27 -10.66
CA VAL A 147 -8.08 5.78 -11.43
C VAL A 147 -7.16 6.93 -11.86
N ALA A 148 -7.74 8.05 -12.29
CA ALA A 148 -6.96 9.24 -12.61
C ALA A 148 -6.23 9.79 -11.37
N MET A 149 -6.89 9.81 -10.22
CA MET A 149 -6.29 10.29 -8.96
C MET A 149 -5.20 9.34 -8.44
N ALA A 150 -5.34 8.03 -8.63
CA ALA A 150 -4.26 7.08 -8.35
C ALA A 150 -3.02 7.34 -9.23
N LYS A 151 -3.20 7.69 -10.52
CA LYS A 151 -2.12 8.08 -11.42
C LYS A 151 -1.45 9.40 -11.00
N VAL A 152 -2.23 10.37 -10.51
CA VAL A 152 -1.71 11.62 -9.94
C VAL A 152 -0.85 11.33 -8.70
N SER A 153 -1.33 10.52 -7.76
CA SER A 153 -0.60 10.13 -6.57
C SER A 153 0.70 9.38 -6.92
N LYS A 154 0.67 8.42 -7.88
CA LYS A 154 1.88 7.76 -8.39
C LYS A 154 2.87 8.78 -8.98
N ALA A 155 2.39 9.78 -9.74
CA ALA A 155 3.26 10.81 -10.30
C ALA A 155 3.90 11.69 -9.19
N CYS A 156 3.18 11.96 -8.11
CA CYS A 156 3.72 12.60 -6.91
C CYS A 156 4.87 11.77 -6.33
N ASP A 157 4.65 10.49 -6.04
CA ASP A 157 5.67 9.63 -5.47
C ASP A 157 6.91 9.51 -6.37
N ASN A 158 6.73 9.24 -7.66
CA ASN A 158 7.84 8.94 -8.56
C ASN A 158 8.60 10.21 -8.99
N ARG A 159 7.91 11.28 -9.38
CA ARG A 159 8.53 12.46 -9.98
C ARG A 159 8.83 13.57 -8.96
N TRP A 160 8.04 13.65 -7.88
CA TRP A 160 8.21 14.68 -6.86
C TRP A 160 8.98 14.16 -5.65
N ILE A 161 8.60 13.02 -5.06
CA ILE A 161 9.29 12.44 -3.91
C ILE A 161 10.56 11.70 -4.33
N GLY A 162 10.54 10.98 -5.47
CA GLY A 162 11.67 10.22 -6.02
C GLY A 162 11.66 8.74 -5.62
N LEU A 163 10.47 8.17 -5.40
CA LEU A 163 10.26 6.75 -5.14
C LEU A 163 9.84 6.06 -6.44
N ASN A 164 10.56 5.04 -6.88
CA ASN A 164 10.23 4.30 -8.12
C ASN A 164 9.25 3.16 -7.84
N ASN A 165 8.10 3.48 -7.22
CA ASN A 165 7.06 2.50 -6.92
C ASN A 165 6.10 2.24 -8.11
N GLY A 166 5.40 1.10 -8.04
CA GLY A 166 4.30 0.78 -8.94
C GLY A 166 3.02 1.58 -8.60
N ILE A 167 1.87 1.10 -9.07
CA ILE A 167 0.59 1.81 -8.89
C ILE A 167 -0.33 1.15 -7.86
N MET A 168 0.03 -0.03 -7.36
CA MET A 168 -0.83 -0.86 -6.51
C MET A 168 -1.41 -0.09 -5.33
N ASP A 169 -0.56 0.58 -4.56
CA ASP A 169 -0.92 1.24 -3.32
C ASP A 169 -1.96 2.34 -3.53
N GLN A 170 -1.69 3.20 -4.48
CA GLN A 170 -2.55 4.32 -4.82
C GLN A 170 -3.87 3.84 -5.44
N LEU A 171 -3.80 2.85 -6.35
CA LEU A 171 -4.98 2.37 -7.03
C LEU A 171 -5.94 1.69 -6.07
N ILE A 172 -5.46 0.74 -5.25
CA ILE A 172 -6.35 0.04 -4.32
C ILE A 172 -6.92 0.98 -3.25
N SER A 173 -6.14 1.93 -2.72
CA SER A 173 -6.65 2.91 -1.74
C SER A 173 -7.70 3.85 -2.37
N ALA A 174 -7.68 4.03 -3.70
CA ALA A 174 -8.72 4.80 -4.41
C ALA A 174 -9.99 4.00 -4.69
N ILE A 175 -9.87 2.72 -5.15
CA ILE A 175 -10.98 1.95 -5.75
C ILE A 175 -11.51 0.81 -4.88
N ALA A 176 -10.90 0.50 -3.73
CA ALA A 176 -11.29 -0.67 -2.93
C ALA A 176 -12.79 -0.75 -2.66
N GLU A 177 -13.33 -1.95 -2.69
CA GLU A 177 -14.71 -2.26 -2.39
C GLU A 177 -14.85 -2.90 -1.00
N GLU A 178 -15.92 -2.55 -0.30
CA GLU A 178 -16.22 -3.13 1.02
C GLU A 178 -16.44 -4.65 0.89
N GLY A 179 -15.81 -5.42 1.77
CA GLY A 179 -15.90 -6.88 1.81
C GLY A 179 -15.10 -7.60 0.73
N LYS A 180 -14.32 -6.90 -0.13
CA LYS A 180 -13.63 -7.52 -1.25
C LYS A 180 -12.14 -7.18 -1.34
N ALA A 181 -11.35 -8.17 -1.75
CA ALA A 181 -10.01 -7.98 -2.29
C ALA A 181 -10.08 -7.80 -3.81
N THR A 182 -9.11 -7.12 -4.40
CA THR A 182 -9.12 -6.75 -5.82
C THR A 182 -7.88 -7.29 -6.51
N LEU A 183 -8.05 -8.19 -7.48
CA LEU A 183 -7.00 -8.54 -8.44
C LEU A 183 -6.84 -7.36 -9.41
N ILE A 184 -5.62 -6.87 -9.55
CA ILE A 184 -5.27 -5.77 -10.46
C ILE A 184 -4.24 -6.27 -11.47
N ASP A 185 -4.50 -6.12 -12.76
CA ASP A 185 -3.47 -6.17 -13.80
C ASP A 185 -2.82 -4.79 -13.89
N CYS A 186 -1.55 -4.68 -13.47
CA CYS A 186 -0.86 -3.39 -13.41
C CYS A 186 -0.43 -2.86 -14.80
N ARG A 187 -0.63 -3.62 -15.88
CA ARG A 187 -0.36 -3.20 -17.24
C ARG A 187 -1.44 -2.28 -17.80
N ASP A 188 -2.70 -2.69 -17.69
CA ASP A 188 -3.85 -1.95 -18.24
C ASP A 188 -4.79 -1.39 -17.18
N LEU A 189 -4.52 -1.70 -15.90
CA LEU A 189 -5.29 -1.33 -14.72
C LEU A 189 -6.68 -1.95 -14.69
N SER A 190 -6.90 -3.04 -15.40
CA SER A 190 -8.11 -3.84 -15.27
C SER A 190 -8.19 -4.49 -13.89
N THR A 191 -9.41 -4.63 -13.36
CA THR A 191 -9.63 -5.11 -12.00
C THR A 191 -10.75 -6.14 -11.94
N GLU A 192 -10.59 -7.13 -11.05
CA GLU A 192 -11.61 -8.08 -10.69
C GLU A 192 -11.69 -8.22 -9.17
N THR A 193 -12.89 -8.23 -8.59
CA THR A 193 -13.08 -8.23 -7.14
C THR A 193 -13.57 -9.57 -6.62
N PHE A 194 -13.07 -9.98 -5.46
CA PHE A 194 -13.36 -11.27 -4.83
C PHE A 194 -13.65 -11.08 -3.34
N SER A 195 -14.67 -11.78 -2.83
CA SER A 195 -14.87 -11.89 -1.37
C SER A 195 -13.81 -12.78 -0.75
N LEU A 196 -13.42 -12.50 0.49
CA LEU A 196 -12.54 -13.40 1.23
C LEU A 196 -13.17 -14.80 1.35
N PRO A 197 -12.40 -15.89 1.28
CA PRO A 197 -12.93 -17.23 1.29
C PRO A 197 -13.45 -17.63 2.69
N GLY A 198 -14.63 -18.24 2.73
CA GLY A 198 -15.23 -18.78 3.96
C GLY A 198 -15.37 -17.77 5.09
N GLU A 199 -15.35 -18.25 6.32
CA GLU A 199 -15.31 -17.44 7.54
C GLU A 199 -13.85 -17.07 7.89
N THR A 200 -13.18 -16.31 7.01
CA THR A 200 -11.80 -15.87 7.23
C THR A 200 -11.72 -14.37 7.51
N VAL A 201 -10.62 -14.00 8.14
CA VAL A 201 -10.23 -12.62 8.44
C VAL A 201 -8.76 -12.44 8.10
N ILE A 202 -8.40 -11.23 7.74
CA ILE A 202 -7.00 -10.86 7.55
C ILE A 202 -6.44 -10.34 8.85
N VAL A 203 -5.31 -10.89 9.28
CA VAL A 203 -4.56 -10.42 10.44
C VAL A 203 -3.28 -9.74 9.97
N ILE A 204 -3.05 -8.54 10.49
CA ILE A 204 -1.83 -7.77 10.28
C ILE A 204 -0.96 -7.90 11.53
N LEU A 205 0.29 -8.31 11.33
CA LEU A 205 1.27 -8.48 12.40
C LEU A 205 2.46 -7.56 12.09
N ASN A 206 2.44 -6.34 12.65
CA ASN A 206 3.52 -5.38 12.48
C ASN A 206 4.67 -5.74 13.43
N THR A 207 5.84 -6.00 12.85
CA THR A 207 7.07 -6.34 13.59
C THR A 207 7.59 -5.19 14.45
N ASN A 208 7.12 -3.96 14.21
CA ASN A 208 7.65 -2.71 14.78
C ASN A 208 9.15 -2.48 14.48
N VAL A 209 9.66 -3.12 13.43
CA VAL A 209 11.03 -2.94 12.93
C VAL A 209 11.01 -2.17 11.62
N ARG A 210 11.93 -1.22 11.48
CA ARG A 210 12.16 -0.44 10.27
C ARG A 210 13.65 -0.34 10.01
N HIS A 211 14.05 -0.59 8.79
CA HIS A 211 15.41 -0.34 8.35
C HIS A 211 15.51 1.01 7.64
N SER A 212 16.55 1.78 7.93
CA SER A 212 16.70 3.17 7.44
C SER A 212 16.94 3.29 5.93
N LEU A 213 17.28 2.20 5.24
CA LEU A 213 17.67 2.16 3.83
C LEU A 213 16.58 1.64 2.88
N VAL A 214 15.35 1.44 3.36
CA VAL A 214 14.24 0.83 2.59
C VAL A 214 14.05 1.47 1.20
N GLY A 215 14.16 2.79 1.08
CA GLY A 215 13.95 3.48 -0.20
C GLY A 215 15.05 3.20 -1.23
N SER A 216 16.32 3.04 -0.82
CA SER A 216 17.42 2.69 -1.72
C SER A 216 17.33 1.24 -2.17
N GLU A 217 17.11 0.32 -1.21
CA GLU A 217 17.02 -1.11 -1.50
C GLU A 217 15.81 -1.45 -2.39
N TYR A 218 14.69 -0.74 -2.22
CA TYR A 218 13.53 -0.87 -3.11
C TYR A 218 13.87 -0.46 -4.56
N ASN A 219 14.55 0.69 -4.73
CA ASN A 219 14.99 1.14 -6.05
C ASN A 219 16.02 0.19 -6.69
N ASP A 220 16.89 -0.43 -5.88
CA ASP A 220 17.84 -1.45 -6.36
C ASP A 220 17.09 -2.68 -6.92
N ARG A 221 16.04 -3.15 -6.25
CA ARG A 221 15.20 -4.27 -6.74
C ARG A 221 14.53 -3.93 -8.07
N HIS A 222 14.00 -2.71 -8.19
CA HIS A 222 13.44 -2.24 -9.47
C HIS A 222 14.50 -2.23 -10.58
N ALA A 223 15.70 -1.68 -10.32
CA ALA A 223 16.81 -1.69 -11.29
C ALA A 223 17.27 -3.10 -11.67
N GLU A 224 17.27 -4.05 -10.71
CA GLU A 224 17.58 -5.46 -10.96
C GLU A 224 16.56 -6.13 -11.89
N CYS A 225 15.26 -5.81 -11.73
CA CYS A 225 14.21 -6.28 -12.63
C CYS A 225 14.36 -5.70 -14.05
N LEU A 226 14.70 -4.40 -14.17
CA LEU A 226 14.94 -3.77 -15.47
C LEU A 226 16.12 -4.44 -16.21
N ARG A 227 17.23 -4.72 -15.51
CA ARG A 227 18.34 -5.50 -16.09
C ARG A 227 17.89 -6.91 -16.53
N GLY A 228 16.98 -7.53 -15.77
CA GLY A 228 16.39 -8.80 -16.16
C GLY A 228 15.59 -8.69 -17.46
N ALA A 229 14.72 -7.71 -17.61
CA ALA A 229 13.97 -7.49 -18.84
C ALA A 229 14.89 -7.18 -20.03
N GLU A 230 15.89 -6.32 -19.83
CA GLU A 230 16.89 -5.97 -20.85
C GLU A 230 17.68 -7.19 -21.34
N ALA A 231 18.10 -8.09 -20.44
CA ALA A 231 18.82 -9.32 -20.79
C ALA A 231 18.04 -10.23 -21.74
N PHE A 232 16.71 -10.17 -21.71
CA PHE A 232 15.82 -10.88 -22.63
C PHE A 232 15.36 -10.01 -23.82
N GLY A 233 15.82 -8.76 -23.93
CA GLY A 233 15.38 -7.83 -24.97
C GLY A 233 13.91 -7.43 -24.88
N LEU A 234 13.36 -7.39 -23.66
CA LEU A 234 11.96 -7.09 -23.38
C LEU A 234 11.82 -5.72 -22.70
N ALA A 235 10.67 -5.09 -22.89
CA ALA A 235 10.32 -3.87 -22.20
C ALA A 235 9.87 -4.13 -20.74
N SER A 236 9.30 -5.30 -20.48
CA SER A 236 8.80 -5.71 -19.15
C SER A 236 8.98 -7.21 -18.96
N LEU A 237 9.23 -7.63 -17.70
CA LEU A 237 9.26 -9.05 -17.32
C LEU A 237 7.90 -9.74 -17.48
N ARG A 238 6.81 -8.98 -17.59
CA ARG A 238 5.47 -9.50 -17.89
C ARG A 238 5.39 -10.26 -19.21
N ASP A 239 6.26 -9.91 -20.18
CA ASP A 239 6.28 -10.52 -21.52
C ASP A 239 7.19 -11.77 -21.60
N LEU A 240 7.88 -12.10 -20.51
CA LEU A 240 8.75 -13.26 -20.44
C LEU A 240 7.96 -14.51 -20.05
N SER A 241 7.97 -15.54 -20.91
CA SER A 241 7.40 -16.84 -20.54
C SER A 241 8.35 -17.62 -19.61
N LEU A 242 7.77 -18.46 -18.75
CA LEU A 242 8.55 -19.33 -17.87
C LEU A 242 9.45 -20.29 -18.65
N GLU A 243 8.95 -20.83 -19.76
CA GLU A 243 9.70 -21.73 -20.64
C GLU A 243 10.97 -21.06 -21.20
N ARG A 244 10.83 -19.84 -21.73
CA ARG A 244 11.97 -19.07 -22.24
C ARG A 244 12.95 -18.71 -21.11
N PHE A 245 12.43 -18.34 -19.95
CA PHE A 245 13.27 -18.08 -18.78
C PHE A 245 14.07 -19.32 -18.38
N GLU A 246 13.46 -20.49 -18.26
CA GLU A 246 14.18 -21.73 -17.89
C GLU A 246 15.27 -22.10 -18.88
N ALA A 247 15.03 -21.89 -20.18
CA ALA A 247 16.01 -22.17 -21.22
C ALA A 247 17.22 -21.21 -21.19
N GLU A 248 16.99 -19.91 -20.95
CA GLU A 248 18.01 -18.87 -21.06
C GLU A 248 18.60 -18.44 -19.70
N ALA A 249 17.93 -18.76 -18.56
CA ALA A 249 18.32 -18.37 -17.21
C ALA A 249 19.77 -18.71 -16.80
N PRO A 250 20.37 -19.83 -17.25
CA PRO A 250 21.76 -20.16 -16.88
C PRO A 250 22.78 -19.11 -17.34
N ALA A 251 22.47 -18.31 -18.35
CA ALA A 251 23.36 -17.27 -18.88
C ALA A 251 23.26 -15.94 -18.10
N LEU A 252 22.24 -15.78 -17.24
CA LEU A 252 22.03 -14.56 -16.47
C LEU A 252 22.99 -14.46 -15.27
N ASP A 253 23.26 -13.22 -14.87
CA ASP A 253 23.80 -12.93 -13.54
C ASP A 253 22.96 -13.62 -12.46
N PRO A 254 23.58 -14.32 -11.47
CA PRO A 254 22.84 -15.08 -10.47
C PRO A 254 21.82 -14.28 -9.66
N VAL A 255 22.10 -13.00 -9.37
CA VAL A 255 21.18 -12.11 -8.65
C VAL A 255 19.99 -11.78 -9.57
N VAL A 256 20.25 -11.29 -10.76
CA VAL A 256 19.21 -10.95 -11.75
C VAL A 256 18.33 -12.16 -12.04
N ARG A 257 18.91 -13.35 -12.18
CA ARG A 257 18.17 -14.61 -12.38
C ARG A 257 17.16 -14.88 -11.26
N ARG A 258 17.56 -14.70 -9.98
CA ARG A 258 16.64 -14.86 -8.85
C ARG A 258 15.51 -13.83 -8.90
N ARG A 259 15.78 -12.55 -9.19
CA ARG A 259 14.76 -11.50 -9.31
C ARG A 259 13.73 -11.83 -10.38
N VAL A 260 14.20 -12.22 -11.56
CA VAL A 260 13.34 -12.63 -12.68
C VAL A 260 12.46 -13.82 -12.26
N ARG A 261 13.06 -14.86 -11.65
CA ARG A 261 12.32 -16.03 -11.17
C ARG A 261 11.19 -15.63 -10.22
N HIS A 262 11.47 -14.73 -9.27
CA HIS A 262 10.44 -14.24 -8.34
C HIS A 262 9.29 -13.61 -9.11
N VAL A 263 9.56 -12.63 -9.97
CA VAL A 263 8.51 -11.88 -10.71
C VAL A 263 7.63 -12.82 -11.53
N LEU A 264 8.22 -13.75 -12.27
CA LEU A 264 7.47 -14.71 -13.09
C LEU A 264 6.61 -15.64 -12.22
N SER A 265 7.20 -16.24 -11.19
CA SER A 265 6.49 -17.18 -10.32
C SER A 265 5.45 -16.47 -9.45
N GLU A 266 5.69 -15.23 -9.03
CA GLU A 266 4.73 -14.46 -8.24
C GLU A 266 3.50 -14.05 -9.05
N ASN A 267 3.67 -13.68 -10.33
CA ASN A 267 2.55 -13.44 -11.23
C ASN A 267 1.64 -14.69 -11.34
N LEU A 268 2.24 -15.87 -11.49
CA LEU A 268 1.48 -17.12 -11.55
C LEU A 268 0.77 -17.42 -10.23
N ARG A 269 1.47 -17.26 -9.09
CA ARG A 269 0.88 -17.45 -7.76
C ARG A 269 -0.29 -16.50 -7.51
N THR A 270 -0.19 -15.26 -7.96
CA THR A 270 -1.25 -14.24 -7.81
C THR A 270 -2.51 -14.64 -8.58
N LEU A 271 -2.37 -15.10 -9.81
CA LEU A 271 -3.51 -15.59 -10.60
C LEU A 271 -4.11 -16.87 -10.01
N GLU A 272 -3.30 -17.78 -9.51
CA GLU A 272 -3.79 -18.98 -8.81
C GLU A 272 -4.49 -18.63 -7.48
N ALA A 273 -4.00 -17.60 -6.77
CA ALA A 273 -4.66 -17.10 -5.56
C ALA A 273 -6.04 -16.54 -5.83
N ALA A 274 -6.22 -15.81 -6.95
CA ALA A 274 -7.55 -15.35 -7.38
C ALA A 274 -8.49 -16.53 -7.66
N LYS A 275 -8.01 -17.57 -8.34
CA LYS A 275 -8.81 -18.80 -8.57
C LYS A 275 -9.15 -19.51 -7.25
N ALA A 276 -8.20 -19.62 -6.32
CA ALA A 276 -8.43 -20.21 -5.00
C ALA A 276 -9.48 -19.42 -4.21
N MET A 277 -9.42 -18.09 -4.28
CA MET A 277 -10.41 -17.20 -3.65
C MET A 277 -11.79 -17.36 -4.28
N ALA A 278 -11.90 -17.37 -5.61
CA ALA A 278 -13.15 -17.61 -6.33
C ALA A 278 -13.77 -18.98 -6.02
N ALA A 279 -12.93 -19.99 -5.82
CA ALA A 279 -13.33 -21.35 -5.49
C ALA A 279 -13.58 -21.58 -3.98
N ASN A 280 -13.47 -20.54 -3.14
CA ASN A 280 -13.62 -20.61 -1.68
C ASN A 280 -12.67 -21.62 -1.02
N GLN A 281 -11.38 -21.59 -1.38
CA GLN A 281 -10.33 -22.50 -0.94
C GLN A 281 -9.28 -21.78 -0.06
N PRO A 282 -9.56 -21.51 1.22
CA PRO A 282 -8.64 -20.76 2.09
C PRO A 282 -7.31 -21.48 2.31
N GLU A 283 -7.29 -22.82 2.36
CA GLU A 283 -6.07 -23.61 2.50
C GLU A 283 -5.14 -23.42 1.30
N ARG A 284 -5.69 -23.43 0.07
CA ARG A 284 -4.89 -23.23 -1.15
C ARG A 284 -4.35 -21.79 -1.20
N LEU A 285 -5.17 -20.81 -0.87
CA LEU A 285 -4.73 -19.40 -0.79
C LEU A 285 -3.60 -19.23 0.23
N GLY A 286 -3.75 -19.83 1.43
CA GLY A 286 -2.72 -19.81 2.47
C GLY A 286 -1.40 -20.43 2.05
N LEU A 287 -1.43 -21.56 1.33
CA LEU A 287 -0.24 -22.19 0.77
C LEU A 287 0.47 -21.27 -0.23
N LEU A 288 -0.27 -20.63 -1.14
CA LEU A 288 0.29 -19.67 -2.11
C LEU A 288 0.92 -18.46 -1.42
N MET A 289 0.31 -17.97 -0.33
CA MET A 289 0.91 -16.90 0.49
C MET A 289 2.23 -17.35 1.12
N ASN A 290 2.31 -18.59 1.61
CA ASN A 290 3.55 -19.15 2.19
C ASN A 290 4.66 -19.29 1.13
N GLU A 291 4.33 -19.78 -0.06
CA GLU A 291 5.25 -19.89 -1.20
C GLU A 291 5.75 -18.50 -1.66
N SER A 292 4.86 -17.51 -1.66
CA SER A 292 5.22 -16.11 -1.94
C SER A 292 6.24 -15.57 -0.94
N HIS A 293 6.03 -15.81 0.37
CA HIS A 293 6.99 -15.40 1.39
C HIS A 293 8.37 -16.01 1.17
N GLU A 294 8.43 -17.30 0.86
CA GLU A 294 9.70 -17.99 0.61
C GLU A 294 10.42 -17.41 -0.62
N SER A 295 9.69 -17.11 -1.70
CA SER A 295 10.25 -16.47 -2.88
C SER A 295 10.74 -15.05 -2.59
N LEU A 296 10.02 -14.28 -1.77
CA LEU A 296 10.46 -12.93 -1.33
C LEU A 296 11.71 -12.99 -0.47
N ARG A 297 11.83 -14.03 0.38
CA ARG A 297 12.99 -14.25 1.25
C ARG A 297 14.22 -14.70 0.47
N VAL A 298 14.08 -15.68 -0.44
CA VAL A 298 15.22 -16.38 -1.08
C VAL A 298 15.55 -15.79 -2.46
N ASP A 299 14.53 -15.59 -3.30
CA ASP A 299 14.75 -15.13 -4.67
C ASP A 299 14.80 -13.60 -4.75
N PHE A 300 13.94 -12.89 -4.04
CA PHE A 300 13.87 -11.44 -4.11
C PHE A 300 14.70 -10.73 -3.04
N GLU A 301 14.97 -11.41 -1.91
CA GLU A 301 15.83 -10.95 -0.81
C GLU A 301 15.36 -9.60 -0.24
N VAL A 302 14.04 -9.51 0.03
CA VAL A 302 13.39 -8.33 0.65
C VAL A 302 12.82 -8.63 2.04
N SER A 303 12.92 -9.86 2.52
CA SER A 303 12.59 -10.19 3.89
C SER A 303 13.73 -9.82 4.86
N CYS A 304 13.44 -9.88 6.15
CA CYS A 304 14.42 -9.76 7.22
C CYS A 304 14.11 -10.79 8.32
N ALA A 305 15.03 -10.96 9.27
CA ALA A 305 14.89 -11.95 10.33
C ALA A 305 13.57 -11.79 11.12
N GLU A 306 13.17 -10.57 11.40
CA GLU A 306 11.95 -10.27 12.15
C GLU A 306 10.69 -10.60 11.36
N LEU A 307 10.66 -10.36 10.04
CA LEU A 307 9.55 -10.77 9.17
C LEU A 307 9.46 -12.28 9.04
N ASP A 308 10.59 -12.96 8.92
CA ASP A 308 10.66 -14.42 8.85
C ASP A 308 10.16 -15.05 10.15
N ILE A 309 10.65 -14.57 11.31
CA ILE A 309 10.20 -15.02 12.63
C ILE A 309 8.70 -14.79 12.81
N MET A 310 8.20 -13.60 12.47
CA MET A 310 6.79 -13.29 12.60
C MET A 310 5.91 -14.18 11.72
N SER A 311 6.34 -14.41 10.48
CA SER A 311 5.64 -15.30 9.55
C SER A 311 5.62 -16.76 10.04
N GLU A 312 6.73 -17.25 10.59
CA GLU A 312 6.82 -18.59 11.21
C GLU A 312 5.90 -18.70 12.43
N GLU A 313 5.94 -17.73 13.35
CA GLU A 313 5.10 -17.75 14.55
C GLU A 313 3.61 -17.68 14.20
N ALA A 314 3.23 -16.88 13.19
CA ALA A 314 1.87 -16.83 12.69
C ALA A 314 1.40 -18.20 12.15
N ARG A 315 2.22 -18.85 11.32
CA ARG A 315 1.90 -20.16 10.70
C ARG A 315 1.80 -21.31 11.70
N ARG A 316 2.43 -21.19 12.88
CA ARG A 316 2.34 -22.19 13.96
C ARG A 316 1.00 -22.18 14.69
N GLN A 317 0.24 -21.09 14.56
CA GLN A 317 -1.00 -20.92 15.29
C GLN A 317 -2.16 -21.67 14.64
N LEU A 318 -3.04 -22.22 15.47
CA LEU A 318 -4.27 -22.85 14.99
C LEU A 318 -5.13 -21.85 14.22
N GLY A 319 -5.65 -22.29 13.07
CA GLY A 319 -6.52 -21.48 12.21
C GLY A 319 -5.80 -20.51 11.28
N CYS A 320 -4.46 -20.42 11.31
CA CYS A 320 -3.68 -19.74 10.31
C CYS A 320 -3.53 -20.61 9.06
N TYR A 321 -4.11 -20.17 7.94
CA TYR A 321 -3.98 -20.85 6.65
C TYR A 321 -2.65 -20.53 5.97
N GLY A 322 -2.15 -19.30 6.13
CA GLY A 322 -0.88 -18.87 5.60
C GLY A 322 -0.53 -17.45 6.03
N ALA A 323 0.77 -17.14 5.99
CA ALA A 323 1.29 -15.85 6.41
C ALA A 323 2.53 -15.46 5.58
N ARG A 324 2.65 -14.16 5.24
CA ARG A 324 3.76 -13.63 4.44
C ARG A 324 4.04 -12.16 4.78
N MET A 325 5.26 -11.71 4.51
CA MET A 325 5.52 -10.28 4.54
C MET A 325 4.66 -9.53 3.51
N THR A 326 4.31 -8.29 3.76
CA THR A 326 3.54 -7.43 2.84
C THR A 326 4.16 -6.05 2.70
N GLY A 327 4.01 -5.45 1.51
CA GLY A 327 4.63 -4.18 1.15
C GLY A 327 6.08 -4.32 0.66
N GLY A 328 6.86 -3.26 0.74
CA GLY A 328 8.23 -3.21 0.19
C GLY A 328 9.25 -4.12 0.86
N GLY A 329 8.94 -4.68 2.02
CA GLY A 329 9.88 -5.51 2.79
C GLY A 329 10.87 -4.71 3.63
N PHE A 330 12.00 -5.35 3.98
CA PHE A 330 13.04 -4.78 4.85
C PHE A 330 12.53 -4.32 6.22
N GLY A 331 11.50 -4.98 6.75
CA GLY A 331 10.74 -4.64 7.95
C GLY A 331 9.25 -4.42 7.67
N GLY A 332 8.52 -3.83 8.61
CA GLY A 332 7.08 -3.59 8.49
C GLY A 332 6.24 -4.76 8.97
N SER A 333 5.31 -5.24 8.13
CA SER A 333 4.27 -6.16 8.56
C SER A 333 4.26 -7.50 7.83
N VAL A 334 3.72 -8.50 8.50
CA VAL A 334 3.24 -9.75 7.94
C VAL A 334 1.72 -9.68 7.81
N VAL A 335 1.18 -10.20 6.72
CA VAL A 335 -0.25 -10.44 6.51
C VAL A 335 -0.53 -11.93 6.65
N ALA A 336 -1.58 -12.31 7.38
CA ALA A 336 -2.00 -13.68 7.54
C ALA A 336 -3.49 -13.85 7.19
N LEU A 337 -3.83 -14.95 6.51
CA LEU A 337 -5.18 -15.42 6.31
C LEU A 337 -5.54 -16.36 7.45
N VAL A 338 -6.57 -16.03 8.21
CA VAL A 338 -6.88 -16.72 9.47
C VAL A 338 -8.36 -17.05 9.54
N ARG A 339 -8.71 -18.19 10.11
CA ARG A 339 -10.09 -18.54 10.46
C ARG A 339 -10.62 -17.55 11.50
N ALA A 340 -11.79 -16.98 11.26
CA ALA A 340 -12.30 -15.85 12.04
C ALA A 340 -12.49 -16.18 13.54
N ASP A 341 -12.96 -17.40 13.86
CA ASP A 341 -13.21 -17.86 15.24
C ASP A 341 -11.93 -18.05 16.08
N THR A 342 -10.78 -18.25 15.43
CA THR A 342 -9.47 -18.45 16.10
C THR A 342 -8.58 -17.21 16.05
N ALA A 343 -9.01 -16.13 15.39
CA ALA A 343 -8.15 -14.96 15.14
C ALA A 343 -7.58 -14.32 16.42
N GLY A 344 -8.38 -14.28 17.50
CA GLY A 344 -7.92 -13.73 18.79
C GLY A 344 -6.78 -14.54 19.41
N GLU A 345 -6.92 -15.87 19.45
CA GLU A 345 -5.89 -16.77 19.97
C GLU A 345 -4.64 -16.78 19.10
N MET A 346 -4.85 -16.80 17.77
CA MET A 346 -3.77 -16.71 16.78
C MET A 346 -2.93 -15.43 16.98
N MET A 347 -3.57 -14.27 17.10
CA MET A 347 -2.87 -13.00 17.33
C MET A 347 -2.06 -13.00 18.61
N ALA A 348 -2.65 -13.47 19.71
CA ALA A 348 -1.98 -13.54 21.01
C ALA A 348 -0.77 -14.50 20.97
N GLY A 349 -0.94 -15.69 20.39
CA GLY A 349 0.13 -16.70 20.29
C GLY A 349 1.28 -16.24 19.38
N ALA A 350 0.97 -15.69 18.21
CA ALA A 350 1.98 -15.17 17.28
C ALA A 350 2.77 -14.00 17.90
N ALA A 351 2.08 -13.06 18.57
CA ALA A 351 2.71 -11.93 19.24
C ALA A 351 3.65 -12.39 20.37
N ALA A 352 3.20 -13.33 21.20
CA ALA A 352 4.02 -13.88 22.30
C ALA A 352 5.25 -14.63 21.77
N GLY A 353 5.08 -15.48 20.74
CA GLY A 353 6.18 -16.21 20.12
C GLY A 353 7.21 -15.29 19.47
N TYR A 354 6.74 -14.25 18.76
CA TYR A 354 7.62 -13.24 18.17
C TYR A 354 8.40 -12.47 19.24
N GLN A 355 7.73 -11.99 20.29
CA GLN A 355 8.38 -11.27 21.38
C GLN A 355 9.40 -12.14 22.11
N ALA A 356 9.11 -13.40 22.35
CA ALA A 356 10.02 -14.33 22.99
C ALA A 356 11.32 -14.55 22.19
N ARG A 357 11.23 -14.54 20.84
CA ARG A 357 12.37 -14.78 19.94
C ARG A 357 13.17 -13.52 19.62
N THR A 358 12.52 -12.35 19.59
CA THR A 358 13.13 -11.08 19.15
C THR A 358 13.36 -10.07 20.27
N GLY A 359 12.64 -10.20 21.39
CA GLY A 359 12.57 -9.17 22.44
C GLY A 359 11.72 -7.95 22.08
N ILE A 360 11.13 -7.89 20.88
CA ILE A 360 10.36 -6.75 20.37
C ILE A 360 8.87 -7.02 20.56
N GLN A 361 8.15 -6.05 21.13
CA GLN A 361 6.70 -6.09 21.23
C GLN A 361 6.08 -5.75 19.88
N PRO A 362 5.35 -6.65 19.20
CA PRO A 362 4.71 -6.36 17.94
C PRO A 362 3.38 -5.61 18.15
N THR A 363 2.86 -5.02 17.06
CA THR A 363 1.48 -4.52 17.00
C THR A 363 0.67 -5.45 16.10
N VAL A 364 -0.38 -6.07 16.63
CA VAL A 364 -1.20 -7.03 15.88
C VAL A 364 -2.67 -6.65 15.91
N PHE A 365 -3.37 -6.81 14.79
CA PHE A 365 -4.80 -6.53 14.69
C PHE A 365 -5.43 -7.27 13.52
N ALA A 366 -6.73 -7.52 13.64
CA ALA A 366 -7.54 -8.07 12.55
C ALA A 366 -8.14 -6.93 11.72
N THR A 367 -8.34 -7.18 10.42
CA THR A 367 -8.98 -6.25 9.50
C THR A 367 -9.87 -6.99 8.49
N GLN A 368 -10.84 -6.27 7.96
CA GLN A 368 -11.68 -6.71 6.86
C GLN A 368 -11.50 -5.76 5.67
N PRO A 369 -11.77 -6.20 4.44
CA PRO A 369 -11.75 -5.31 3.29
C PRO A 369 -12.73 -4.16 3.47
N CYS A 370 -12.27 -2.93 3.24
CA CYS A 370 -13.10 -1.72 3.34
C CYS A 370 -13.12 -0.95 2.02
N LYS A 371 -14.06 -0.02 1.90
CA LYS A 371 -14.19 0.85 0.72
C LYS A 371 -12.98 1.78 0.57
N GLY A 372 -12.65 2.13 -0.67
CA GLY A 372 -11.61 3.06 -1.06
C GLY A 372 -11.87 4.50 -0.61
N THR A 373 -11.20 5.45 -1.26
CA THR A 373 -11.33 6.88 -0.96
C THR A 373 -12.79 7.34 -1.08
N SER A 374 -13.26 8.08 -0.08
CA SER A 374 -14.65 8.47 0.04
C SER A 374 -14.84 9.89 0.59
N PHE A 375 -16.02 10.45 0.31
CA PHE A 375 -16.43 11.77 0.74
C PHE A 375 -17.47 11.59 1.86
N GLU A 376 -17.14 11.99 3.07
CA GLU A 376 -17.92 11.71 4.28
C GLU A 376 -18.78 12.91 4.72
N LEU A 377 -18.40 14.12 4.27
CA LEU A 377 -19.18 15.35 4.33
C LEU A 377 -18.99 16.12 3.02
N ASN A 378 -20.12 16.49 2.39
CA ASN A 378 -20.20 17.22 1.13
C ASN A 378 -20.80 18.61 1.34
#